data_e72ac36dfa4a5a319983e48044b32446
#
_entry.id   e72ac36dfa4a5a319983e48044b32446
#
_cell.length_a   1.000
_cell.length_b   1.000
_cell.length_c   1.000
_cell.angle_alpha   90.00
_cell.angle_beta   90.00
_cell.angle_gamma   90.00
#
_symmetry.space_group_name_H-M   'P 1'
#
loop_
_entity.id
_entity.type
_entity.pdbx_description
1 polymer ?
#
loop_
_entity_poly.entity_id
_entity_poly.type
_entity_poly.pdbx_seq_one_letter_code
_entity_poly.pdbx_strand_id
1 'polypeptide(L)'
;MLFRSEALDEVTGIHLSNAGDDVKVKDTVTYKNLIPGLTYRVAGTVMDKDTKKPLQNGGKDITAEAVFTPETADGTVDVEFTFSAKEFAGKTMVLFEKLYLVKNADNADANPDDTSSKDKTPDDTQKASESENTQNKTDNTSNKVEVDNEDNNPADNSEVKEVLIAVHEDYSDENQTICVPQIKTTAKDAKSGTSMFYAEKSAKIVDTVSYRNLVPGKKYKVVGTAVDKSNGAPVIANGNNVTAEAEFVAKEATGKVDVVFTFDASLLAGRTIVMFENVYYENNLIATHADITDEAQTLYVPKIGTTAIDGERKDHNSTADSSVTIVDSVAYQNLVQGQTYRVTGKLMDKATGKALVIDGKEVTAVTEFTAAGTEGVVDVTFRFNGKGMTGKQLVVFEQLDVVTADGAYAIASHNDINDEAQTITMIAPPKPKTGDYMSVVMYALAGIAGVMAVICSFFRKKAVSKKKH
;
A
#
# COMPACT_ATOMS: atom_id res chain seq x y z
N MET A 1 -42.46 11.32 -20.67
CA MET A 1 -42.10 10.91 -19.30
C MET A 1 -40.67 11.35 -19.04
N LEU A 2 -40.36 11.93 -17.86
CA LEU A 2 -38.99 12.17 -17.38
C LEU A 2 -38.68 11.07 -16.38
N PHE A 3 -37.50 10.45 -16.51
CA PHE A 3 -36.99 9.42 -15.63
C PHE A 3 -35.50 9.68 -15.47
N ARG A 4 -35.06 10.09 -14.28
CA ARG A 4 -33.67 10.45 -13.92
C ARG A 4 -33.39 9.99 -12.50
N SER A 5 -32.13 9.77 -12.16
CA SER A 5 -31.72 9.43 -10.81
C SER A 5 -30.45 10.15 -10.37
N GLU A 6 -30.23 10.12 -9.06
CA GLU A 6 -29.02 10.59 -8.41
C GLU A 6 -28.58 9.56 -7.36
N ALA A 7 -27.42 8.97 -7.59
CA ALA A 7 -26.85 7.94 -6.74
C ALA A 7 -25.83 8.56 -5.77
N LEU A 8 -26.01 8.36 -4.47
CA LEU A 8 -25.10 8.83 -3.44
C LEU A 8 -24.73 7.68 -2.49
N ASP A 9 -23.48 7.64 -2.09
CA ASP A 9 -23.03 6.76 -1.00
C ASP A 9 -23.61 7.29 0.32
N GLU A 10 -24.24 6.42 1.13
CA GLU A 10 -24.92 6.85 2.36
C GLU A 10 -23.97 7.36 3.46
N VAL A 11 -22.71 6.90 3.45
CA VAL A 11 -21.71 7.27 4.46
C VAL A 11 -21.08 8.61 4.14
N THR A 12 -20.71 8.83 2.89
CA THR A 12 -20.02 10.05 2.45
C THR A 12 -20.98 11.16 2.02
N GLY A 13 -22.21 10.81 1.65
CA GLY A 13 -23.22 11.73 1.14
C GLY A 13 -22.88 12.32 -0.25
N ILE A 14 -21.91 11.74 -0.96
CA ILE A 14 -21.49 12.18 -2.30
C ILE A 14 -21.24 10.99 -3.22
N HIS A 15 -20.82 11.26 -4.45
CA HIS A 15 -20.47 10.25 -5.46
C HIS A 15 -19.13 9.54 -5.19
N LEU A 16 -18.84 9.22 -3.94
CA LEU A 16 -17.60 8.64 -3.46
C LEU A 16 -17.88 7.59 -2.41
N SER A 17 -17.53 6.35 -2.68
CA SER A 17 -17.67 5.25 -1.74
C SER A 17 -16.31 4.75 -1.24
N ASN A 18 -16.31 3.81 -0.31
CA ASN A 18 -15.10 3.12 0.13
C ASN A 18 -14.99 1.72 -0.51
N ALA A 19 -13.83 1.08 -0.41
CA ALA A 19 -13.63 -0.32 -0.80
C ALA A 19 -13.90 -1.28 0.37
N GLY A 20 -15.06 -1.13 1.03
CA GLY A 20 -15.47 -1.90 2.20
C GLY A 20 -16.35 -3.11 1.91
N ASP A 21 -16.70 -3.85 2.98
CA ASP A 21 -17.57 -5.03 2.87
C ASP A 21 -19.06 -4.69 2.76
N ASP A 22 -19.48 -3.56 3.31
CA ASP A 22 -20.89 -3.21 3.50
C ASP A 22 -21.13 -1.78 3.00
N VAL A 23 -20.94 -1.62 1.70
CA VAL A 23 -21.18 -0.35 1.00
C VAL A 23 -22.67 -0.20 0.74
N LYS A 24 -23.21 0.96 1.06
CA LYS A 24 -24.59 1.33 0.81
C LYS A 24 -24.67 2.53 -0.10
N VAL A 25 -25.29 2.34 -1.26
CA VAL A 25 -25.57 3.40 -2.22
C VAL A 25 -27.08 3.55 -2.36
N LYS A 26 -27.54 4.76 -2.14
CA LYS A 26 -28.94 5.13 -2.35
C LYS A 26 -29.06 5.87 -3.67
N ASP A 27 -29.85 5.33 -4.57
CA ASP A 27 -30.23 5.98 -5.83
C ASP A 27 -31.64 6.54 -5.74
N THR A 28 -31.77 7.86 -5.79
CA THR A 28 -33.04 8.56 -5.73
C THR A 28 -33.55 8.79 -7.17
N VAL A 29 -34.50 7.98 -7.58
CA VAL A 29 -35.11 8.02 -8.92
C VAL A 29 -36.25 9.02 -8.94
N THR A 30 -36.15 10.03 -9.78
CA THR A 30 -37.19 11.04 -10.04
C THR A 30 -38.01 10.65 -11.25
N TYR A 31 -39.32 10.55 -11.09
CA TYR A 31 -40.27 10.24 -12.17
C TYR A 31 -41.26 11.38 -12.41
N LYS A 32 -41.75 11.49 -13.67
CA LYS A 32 -42.81 12.41 -14.04
C LYS A 32 -43.81 11.73 -14.99
N ASN A 33 -45.08 12.14 -14.86
CA ASN A 33 -46.21 11.66 -15.68
C ASN A 33 -46.47 10.15 -15.49
N LEU A 34 -46.33 9.61 -14.29
CA LEU A 34 -46.87 8.30 -13.95
C LEU A 34 -48.34 8.40 -13.63
N ILE A 35 -49.06 7.28 -13.78
CA ILE A 35 -50.47 7.21 -13.40
C ILE A 35 -50.60 6.89 -11.92
N PRO A 36 -51.14 7.79 -11.09
CA PRO A 36 -51.35 7.53 -9.66
C PRO A 36 -52.21 6.30 -9.43
N GLY A 37 -51.89 5.55 -8.35
CA GLY A 37 -52.64 4.34 -7.97
C GLY A 37 -52.25 3.06 -8.73
N LEU A 38 -51.43 3.14 -9.80
CA LEU A 38 -50.85 1.96 -10.43
C LEU A 38 -49.54 1.55 -9.72
N THR A 39 -49.22 0.26 -9.73
CA THR A 39 -47.99 -0.27 -9.12
C THR A 39 -46.86 -0.25 -10.15
N TYR A 40 -45.71 0.22 -9.74
CA TYR A 40 -44.47 0.27 -10.54
C TYR A 40 -43.35 -0.42 -9.82
N ARG A 41 -42.37 -0.93 -10.57
CA ARG A 41 -41.12 -1.45 -10.04
C ARG A 41 -39.94 -0.77 -10.76
N VAL A 42 -39.01 -0.22 -9.99
CA VAL A 42 -37.68 0.18 -10.46
C VAL A 42 -36.72 -0.95 -10.17
N ALA A 43 -36.00 -1.40 -11.21
CA ALA A 43 -34.92 -2.35 -11.09
C ALA A 43 -33.60 -1.66 -11.43
N GLY A 44 -32.67 -1.64 -10.48
CA GLY A 44 -31.36 -1.05 -10.61
C GLY A 44 -30.26 -2.10 -10.78
N THR A 45 -29.21 -1.76 -11.54
CA THR A 45 -28.02 -2.59 -11.75
C THR A 45 -26.76 -1.74 -11.65
N VAL A 46 -25.76 -2.20 -10.90
CA VAL A 46 -24.47 -1.52 -10.80
C VAL A 46 -23.56 -1.97 -11.93
N MET A 47 -23.13 -1.03 -12.78
CA MET A 47 -22.29 -1.26 -13.95
C MET A 47 -20.86 -0.77 -13.72
N ASP A 48 -19.88 -1.49 -14.23
CA ASP A 48 -18.50 -1.02 -14.33
C ASP A 48 -18.38 -0.04 -15.51
N LYS A 49 -17.97 1.21 -15.23
CA LYS A 49 -17.89 2.28 -16.24
C LYS A 49 -16.89 1.96 -17.35
N ASP A 50 -15.81 1.24 -17.04
CA ASP A 50 -14.74 0.94 -18.00
C ASP A 50 -15.06 -0.26 -18.87
N THR A 51 -15.50 -1.37 -18.25
CA THR A 51 -15.75 -2.63 -18.97
C THR A 51 -17.14 -2.70 -19.62
N LYS A 52 -18.05 -1.81 -19.21
CA LYS A 52 -19.47 -1.77 -19.65
C LYS A 52 -20.23 -3.08 -19.32
N LYS A 53 -19.83 -3.73 -18.21
CA LYS A 53 -20.47 -4.97 -17.74
C LYS A 53 -21.04 -4.75 -16.33
N PRO A 54 -22.06 -5.52 -15.93
CA PRO A 54 -22.50 -5.52 -14.54
C PRO A 54 -21.33 -5.88 -13.59
N LEU A 55 -21.27 -5.18 -12.48
CA LEU A 55 -20.39 -5.55 -11.35
C LEU A 55 -21.01 -6.71 -10.59
N GLN A 56 -20.18 -7.62 -10.10
CA GLN A 56 -20.62 -8.85 -9.45
C GLN A 56 -20.04 -9.01 -8.05
N ASN A 57 -20.87 -9.49 -7.13
CA ASN A 57 -20.43 -10.05 -5.85
C ASN A 57 -20.68 -11.56 -5.84
N GLY A 58 -19.62 -12.34 -5.64
CA GLY A 58 -19.72 -13.80 -5.61
C GLY A 58 -20.31 -14.41 -6.90
N GLY A 59 -20.05 -13.80 -8.05
CA GLY A 59 -20.53 -14.25 -9.37
C GLY A 59 -21.99 -13.89 -9.69
N LYS A 60 -22.63 -13.05 -8.87
CA LYS A 60 -23.98 -12.52 -9.14
C LYS A 60 -23.92 -11.03 -9.39
N ASP A 61 -24.67 -10.55 -10.36
CA ASP A 61 -24.78 -9.12 -10.63
C ASP A 61 -25.32 -8.37 -9.41
N ILE A 62 -24.75 -7.19 -9.15
CA ILE A 62 -25.20 -6.32 -8.07
C ILE A 62 -26.43 -5.57 -8.57
N THR A 63 -27.58 -5.94 -8.01
CA THR A 63 -28.88 -5.37 -8.37
C THR A 63 -29.66 -4.99 -7.13
N ALA A 64 -30.57 -4.04 -7.29
CA ALA A 64 -31.55 -3.69 -6.27
C ALA A 64 -32.88 -3.33 -6.94
N GLU A 65 -33.96 -3.35 -6.21
CA GLU A 65 -35.27 -2.97 -6.74
C GLU A 65 -36.14 -2.28 -5.69
N ALA A 66 -37.05 -1.46 -6.17
CA ALA A 66 -38.08 -0.83 -5.35
C ALA A 66 -39.43 -0.94 -6.05
N VAL A 67 -40.43 -1.44 -5.33
CA VAL A 67 -41.82 -1.52 -5.79
C VAL A 67 -42.60 -0.41 -5.07
N PHE A 68 -43.36 0.42 -5.82
CA PHE A 68 -44.09 1.54 -5.28
C PHE A 68 -45.38 1.82 -6.05
N THR A 69 -46.30 2.52 -5.38
CA THR A 69 -47.54 3.00 -5.94
C THR A 69 -47.60 4.53 -5.77
N PRO A 70 -47.36 5.32 -6.80
CA PRO A 70 -47.31 6.77 -6.66
C PRO A 70 -48.69 7.35 -6.30
N GLU A 71 -48.74 8.29 -5.37
CA GLU A 71 -49.93 9.06 -5.07
C GLU A 71 -50.14 10.22 -6.03
N THR A 72 -49.08 10.70 -6.65
CA THR A 72 -49.03 11.81 -7.60
C THR A 72 -48.31 11.41 -8.88
N ALA A 73 -48.62 12.07 -9.99
CA ALA A 73 -47.99 11.76 -11.31
C ALA A 73 -46.48 12.02 -11.29
N ASP A 74 -46.00 12.92 -10.47
CA ASP A 74 -44.61 13.31 -10.33
C ASP A 74 -44.13 13.01 -8.89
N GLY A 75 -42.90 12.51 -8.72
CA GLY A 75 -42.35 12.20 -7.39
C GLY A 75 -40.98 11.54 -7.47
N THR A 76 -40.58 10.91 -6.38
CA THR A 76 -39.32 10.18 -6.24
C THR A 76 -39.54 8.81 -5.61
N VAL A 77 -38.63 7.88 -5.87
CA VAL A 77 -38.52 6.59 -5.20
C VAL A 77 -37.05 6.27 -5.01
N ASP A 78 -36.69 5.75 -3.83
CA ASP A 78 -35.31 5.38 -3.53
C ASP A 78 -35.10 3.88 -3.85
N VAL A 79 -33.97 3.58 -4.50
CA VAL A 79 -33.46 2.22 -4.74
C VAL A 79 -32.17 2.08 -3.93
N GLU A 80 -32.15 1.16 -2.97
CA GLU A 80 -31.04 0.99 -2.04
C GLU A 80 -30.20 -0.25 -2.43
N PHE A 81 -28.92 -0.02 -2.75
CA PHE A 81 -27.96 -1.05 -3.04
C PHE A 81 -27.08 -1.31 -1.82
N THR A 82 -26.88 -2.58 -1.47
CA THR A 82 -25.94 -3.01 -0.44
C THR A 82 -25.04 -4.10 -1.02
N PHE A 83 -23.71 -3.89 -1.00
CA PHE A 83 -22.76 -4.82 -1.60
C PHE A 83 -21.35 -4.66 -1.00
N SER A 84 -20.49 -5.67 -1.22
CA SER A 84 -19.05 -5.53 -0.93
C SER A 84 -18.33 -4.88 -2.10
N ALA A 85 -17.61 -3.78 -1.83
CA ALA A 85 -16.78 -3.08 -2.81
C ALA A 85 -15.28 -3.39 -2.67
N LYS A 86 -14.87 -4.39 -1.89
CA LYS A 86 -13.45 -4.74 -1.66
C LYS A 86 -12.66 -4.94 -2.96
N GLU A 87 -13.28 -5.61 -3.94
CA GLU A 87 -12.64 -5.88 -5.23
C GLU A 87 -12.78 -4.71 -6.23
N PHE A 88 -13.43 -3.62 -5.81
CA PHE A 88 -13.74 -2.48 -6.68
C PHE A 88 -12.84 -1.26 -6.42
N ALA A 89 -11.84 -1.39 -5.54
CA ALA A 89 -10.86 -0.31 -5.32
C ALA A 89 -10.27 0.19 -6.64
N GLY A 90 -10.43 1.48 -6.89
CA GLY A 90 -10.02 2.13 -8.13
C GLY A 90 -10.98 1.97 -9.31
N LYS A 91 -12.15 1.38 -9.14
CA LYS A 91 -13.21 1.33 -10.16
C LYS A 91 -14.16 2.52 -10.05
N THR A 92 -14.77 2.84 -11.18
CA THR A 92 -15.88 3.78 -11.26
C THR A 92 -17.13 2.99 -11.65
N MET A 93 -18.17 3.11 -10.86
CA MET A 93 -19.46 2.45 -11.03
C MET A 93 -20.47 3.43 -11.59
N VAL A 94 -21.41 2.93 -12.39
CA VAL A 94 -22.58 3.70 -12.86
C VAL A 94 -23.82 2.86 -12.57
N LEU A 95 -24.84 3.47 -12.00
CA LEU A 95 -26.09 2.82 -11.71
C LEU A 95 -27.03 2.97 -12.91
N PHE A 96 -27.62 1.88 -13.35
CA PHE A 96 -28.60 1.84 -14.43
C PHE A 96 -29.93 1.41 -13.88
N GLU A 97 -31.02 2.10 -14.28
CA GLU A 97 -32.36 1.83 -13.82
C GLU A 97 -33.31 1.54 -14.97
N LYS A 98 -34.23 0.61 -14.69
CA LYS A 98 -35.37 0.26 -15.52
C LYS A 98 -36.65 0.39 -14.74
N LEU A 99 -37.62 1.10 -15.31
CA LEU A 99 -38.93 1.27 -14.69
C LEU A 99 -39.96 0.40 -15.43
N TYR A 100 -40.66 -0.40 -14.65
CA TYR A 100 -41.71 -1.31 -15.13
C TYR A 100 -43.05 -0.92 -14.52
N LEU A 101 -44.10 -1.03 -15.34
CA LEU A 101 -45.49 -1.08 -14.87
C LEU A 101 -45.84 -2.53 -14.52
N VAL A 102 -46.26 -2.76 -13.28
CA VAL A 102 -46.68 -4.06 -12.79
C VAL A 102 -48.17 -4.23 -13.09
N LYS A 103 -48.53 -5.18 -13.96
CA LYS A 103 -49.93 -5.50 -14.30
C LYS A 103 -50.42 -6.58 -13.33
N ASN A 104 -51.19 -6.17 -12.33
CA ASN A 104 -51.96 -7.09 -11.51
C ASN A 104 -53.26 -7.43 -12.23
N ALA A 105 -53.91 -8.54 -11.84
CA ALA A 105 -55.18 -8.93 -12.42
C ALA A 105 -56.26 -7.83 -12.35
N ASP A 106 -56.17 -6.93 -11.37
CA ASP A 106 -57.07 -5.78 -11.16
C ASP A 106 -56.76 -4.58 -12.08
N ASN A 107 -55.61 -4.55 -12.77
CA ASN A 107 -55.17 -3.47 -13.66
C ASN A 107 -55.06 -3.89 -15.13
N ALA A 108 -55.72 -5.00 -15.51
CA ALA A 108 -55.58 -5.58 -16.86
C ALA A 108 -56.02 -4.66 -18.01
N ASP A 109 -56.80 -3.61 -17.74
CA ASP A 109 -57.37 -2.69 -18.74
C ASP A 109 -56.64 -1.34 -18.87
N ALA A 110 -55.57 -1.08 -18.10
CA ALA A 110 -54.83 0.16 -18.18
C ALA A 110 -53.87 0.15 -19.39
N ASN A 111 -54.34 0.61 -20.54
CA ASN A 111 -53.51 0.85 -21.72
C ASN A 111 -52.93 2.29 -21.64
N PRO A 112 -51.63 2.49 -21.66
CA PRO A 112 -51.02 3.83 -21.55
C PRO A 112 -51.29 4.77 -22.73
N ASP A 113 -51.92 4.30 -23.82
CA ASP A 113 -52.12 5.08 -25.03
C ASP A 113 -53.56 5.64 -25.22
N ASP A 114 -54.49 5.45 -24.23
CA ASP A 114 -55.84 5.96 -24.39
C ASP A 114 -56.02 7.36 -23.75
N THR A 115 -55.65 8.38 -24.51
CA THR A 115 -55.99 9.80 -24.24
C THR A 115 -57.17 10.24 -25.12
N SER A 116 -58.21 9.43 -25.30
CA SER A 116 -59.40 9.90 -25.97
C SER A 116 -60.52 10.19 -24.97
N SER A 117 -60.88 11.49 -24.88
CA SER A 117 -62.01 12.04 -24.16
C SER A 117 -63.31 11.33 -24.50
N LYS A 118 -64.01 10.88 -23.45
CA LYS A 118 -65.40 10.45 -23.55
C LYS A 118 -66.29 11.66 -23.78
N ASP A 119 -66.81 11.83 -24.99
CA ASP A 119 -68.07 12.57 -25.19
C ASP A 119 -69.14 11.56 -25.69
N LYS A 120 -70.22 11.50 -24.94
CA LYS A 120 -71.38 10.64 -25.19
C LYS A 120 -72.42 11.38 -26.00
N THR A 121 -72.83 10.85 -27.19
CA THR A 121 -74.25 10.82 -27.53
C THR A 121 -74.49 9.70 -28.53
N PRO A 122 -75.66 9.07 -28.54
CA PRO A 122 -75.92 7.84 -29.28
C PRO A 122 -76.69 8.18 -30.58
N ASP A 123 -76.45 7.44 -31.69
CA ASP A 123 -77.53 6.96 -32.53
C ASP A 123 -77.00 6.10 -33.69
N ASP A 124 -77.56 4.99 -33.76
CA ASP A 124 -78.20 4.13 -34.78
C ASP A 124 -77.61 3.90 -36.21
N THR A 125 -77.70 2.61 -36.54
CA THR A 125 -77.95 1.96 -37.84
C THR A 125 -76.80 1.71 -38.83
N GLN A 126 -76.62 0.38 -38.98
CA GLN A 126 -76.63 -0.45 -40.21
C GLN A 126 -75.42 -0.51 -41.18
N LYS A 127 -75.06 -1.77 -41.37
CA LYS A 127 -74.98 -2.60 -42.60
C LYS A 127 -73.65 -2.69 -43.35
N ALA A 128 -73.14 -3.89 -43.27
CA ALA A 128 -72.58 -4.81 -44.30
C ALA A 128 -71.85 -4.27 -45.52
N SER A 129 -70.69 -4.79 -45.83
CA SER A 129 -70.37 -5.74 -46.93
C SER A 129 -68.86 -5.95 -47.03
N GLU A 130 -68.46 -7.16 -47.02
CA GLU A 130 -67.65 -7.99 -47.94
C GLU A 130 -66.68 -7.23 -48.87
N SER A 131 -65.39 -7.59 -48.89
CA SER A 131 -64.75 -8.59 -49.75
C SER A 131 -63.21 -8.46 -49.71
N GLU A 132 -62.65 -9.59 -49.60
CA GLU A 132 -61.63 -10.28 -50.42
C GLU A 132 -60.24 -9.63 -50.58
N ASN A 133 -59.27 -10.32 -50.06
CA ASN A 133 -58.30 -11.17 -50.78
C ASN A 133 -57.09 -10.48 -51.41
N THR A 134 -55.89 -10.77 -50.98
CA THR A 134 -54.93 -11.58 -51.77
C THR A 134 -53.60 -11.76 -51.04
N GLN A 135 -53.21 -13.00 -51.03
CA GLN A 135 -51.95 -13.67 -50.72
C GLN A 135 -50.65 -13.00 -51.19
N ASN A 136 -49.53 -13.21 -50.39
CA ASN A 136 -48.37 -13.99 -50.86
C ASN A 136 -47.44 -14.24 -49.68
N LYS A 137 -47.16 -15.35 -49.28
CA LYS A 137 -46.35 -16.56 -49.33
C LYS A 137 -44.88 -16.31 -49.64
N THR A 138 -44.01 -16.71 -48.72
CA THR A 138 -42.91 -17.68 -48.84
C THR A 138 -42.18 -17.80 -47.52
N ASP A 139 -42.24 -18.96 -46.86
CA ASP A 139 -41.29 -20.07 -46.73
C ASP A 139 -39.94 -19.70 -46.11
N ASN A 140 -39.39 -20.32 -45.13
CA ASN A 140 -39.25 -21.70 -44.62
C ASN A 140 -38.18 -21.66 -43.51
N THR A 141 -38.14 -22.34 -42.46
CA THR A 141 -37.91 -23.72 -42.14
C THR A 141 -37.90 -23.97 -40.63
N SER A 142 -38.44 -25.08 -40.32
CA SER A 142 -38.59 -25.76 -39.05
C SER A 142 -37.30 -26.04 -38.27
N ASN A 143 -37.41 -26.03 -36.95
CA ASN A 143 -36.96 -27.20 -36.16
C ASN A 143 -37.80 -27.34 -34.89
N LYS A 144 -38.51 -28.46 -34.88
CA LYS A 144 -39.36 -29.00 -33.84
C LYS A 144 -38.51 -29.84 -32.92
N VAL A 145 -38.53 -29.56 -31.62
CA VAL A 145 -38.20 -30.56 -30.60
C VAL A 145 -39.38 -30.67 -29.66
N GLU A 146 -39.99 -31.87 -29.72
CA GLU A 146 -41.01 -32.32 -28.80
C GLU A 146 -40.37 -32.62 -27.44
N VAL A 147 -41.00 -32.18 -26.36
CA VAL A 147 -40.86 -32.81 -25.03
C VAL A 147 -42.27 -32.90 -24.43
N ASP A 148 -42.54 -34.12 -23.97
CA ASP A 148 -43.80 -34.65 -23.48
C ASP A 148 -44.35 -33.91 -22.25
N ASN A 149 -45.69 -33.95 -22.20
CA ASN A 149 -46.54 -33.58 -21.08
C ASN A 149 -46.42 -34.62 -19.93
N GLU A 150 -46.49 -34.13 -18.72
CA GLU A 150 -47.50 -34.44 -17.67
C GLU A 150 -46.96 -34.02 -16.31
N ASP A 151 -47.47 -32.93 -15.75
CA ASP A 151 -48.01 -33.00 -14.39
C ASP A 151 -48.97 -31.81 -14.17
N ASN A 152 -50.23 -32.14 -14.03
CA ASN A 152 -51.30 -31.25 -13.63
C ASN A 152 -51.17 -31.00 -12.09
N ASN A 153 -50.71 -29.82 -11.71
CA ASN A 153 -50.99 -29.22 -10.42
C ASN A 153 -51.46 -27.78 -10.62
N PRO A 154 -52.71 -27.41 -10.28
CA PRO A 154 -53.12 -26.03 -10.31
C PRO A 154 -52.64 -25.31 -9.03
N ALA A 155 -51.37 -24.93 -8.98
CA ALA A 155 -50.89 -23.96 -8.06
C ALA A 155 -50.83 -22.59 -8.79
N ASP A 156 -51.57 -21.67 -8.28
CA ASP A 156 -51.67 -20.25 -8.54
C ASP A 156 -50.44 -19.66 -9.27
N ASN A 157 -50.47 -19.69 -10.62
CA ASN A 157 -49.46 -19.09 -11.46
C ASN A 157 -50.03 -17.77 -12.00
N SER A 158 -50.26 -16.84 -11.09
CA SER A 158 -50.45 -15.44 -11.49
C SER A 158 -49.07 -14.91 -11.95
N GLU A 159 -48.65 -15.16 -13.18
CA GLU A 159 -47.53 -14.48 -13.80
C GLU A 159 -47.79 -12.98 -13.71
N VAL A 160 -47.05 -12.32 -12.82
CA VAL A 160 -47.03 -10.86 -12.75
C VAL A 160 -46.49 -10.34 -14.07
N LYS A 161 -47.34 -9.87 -14.95
CA LYS A 161 -46.95 -9.32 -16.24
C LYS A 161 -46.42 -7.91 -16.03
N GLU A 162 -45.13 -7.71 -16.31
CA GLU A 162 -44.50 -6.39 -16.26
C GLU A 162 -44.32 -5.82 -17.66
N VAL A 163 -44.47 -4.51 -17.78
CA VAL A 163 -44.21 -3.76 -19.00
C VAL A 163 -43.11 -2.75 -18.76
N LEU A 164 -41.96 -2.86 -19.45
CA LEU A 164 -40.92 -1.85 -19.42
C LEU A 164 -41.43 -0.53 -20.01
N ILE A 165 -41.37 0.56 -19.24
CA ILE A 165 -41.89 1.87 -19.61
C ILE A 165 -40.83 2.97 -19.68
N ALA A 166 -39.70 2.80 -19.00
CA ALA A 166 -38.57 3.73 -19.08
C ALA A 166 -37.25 3.05 -18.73
N VAL A 167 -36.16 3.62 -19.25
CA VAL A 167 -34.78 3.24 -18.91
C VAL A 167 -33.95 4.50 -18.66
N HIS A 168 -33.00 4.39 -17.77
CA HIS A 168 -31.91 5.34 -17.59
C HIS A 168 -30.58 4.57 -17.57
N GLU A 169 -29.94 4.48 -18.73
CA GLU A 169 -28.73 3.69 -18.97
C GLU A 169 -27.70 4.58 -19.69
N ASP A 170 -27.13 5.55 -18.96
CA ASP A 170 -26.13 6.48 -19.50
C ASP A 170 -24.82 6.39 -18.71
N TYR A 171 -23.78 5.78 -19.33
CA TYR A 171 -22.44 5.70 -18.74
C TYR A 171 -21.76 7.07 -18.56
N SER A 172 -22.27 8.14 -19.14
CA SER A 172 -21.72 9.49 -19.01
C SER A 172 -22.41 10.31 -17.91
N ASP A 173 -23.52 9.83 -17.35
CA ASP A 173 -24.22 10.56 -16.28
C ASP A 173 -23.40 10.58 -14.98
N GLU A 174 -22.94 11.78 -14.63
CA GLU A 174 -22.15 12.01 -13.41
C GLU A 174 -23.00 11.84 -12.14
N ASN A 175 -24.32 12.08 -12.22
CA ASN A 175 -25.23 11.92 -11.07
C ASN A 175 -25.45 10.45 -10.71
N GLN A 176 -25.23 9.53 -11.66
CA GLN A 176 -25.29 8.08 -11.43
C GLN A 176 -23.93 7.43 -11.23
N THR A 177 -22.88 8.22 -11.24
CA THR A 177 -21.50 7.71 -11.15
C THR A 177 -21.02 7.68 -9.70
N ILE A 178 -20.60 6.53 -9.20
CA ILE A 178 -19.96 6.36 -7.89
C ILE A 178 -18.51 5.97 -8.09
N CYS A 179 -17.58 6.71 -7.48
CA CYS A 179 -16.15 6.46 -7.49
C CYS A 179 -15.74 5.63 -6.27
N VAL A 180 -14.97 4.56 -6.47
CA VAL A 180 -14.30 3.83 -5.38
C VAL A 180 -12.81 4.16 -5.44
N PRO A 181 -12.26 4.90 -4.45
CA PRO A 181 -10.87 5.30 -4.44
C PRO A 181 -9.91 4.13 -4.33
N GLN A 182 -8.69 4.35 -4.82
CA GLN A 182 -7.55 3.48 -4.56
C GLN A 182 -6.31 4.33 -4.31
N ILE A 183 -5.49 3.89 -3.37
CA ILE A 183 -4.16 4.46 -3.12
C ILE A 183 -3.07 3.42 -3.31
N LYS A 184 -1.87 3.91 -3.69
CA LYS A 184 -0.59 3.21 -3.67
C LYS A 184 0.44 4.17 -3.12
N THR A 185 1.39 3.67 -2.38
CA THR A 185 2.34 4.53 -1.69
C THR A 185 3.78 4.10 -1.90
N THR A 186 4.72 5.01 -1.64
CA THR A 186 6.15 4.75 -1.75
C THR A 186 6.88 5.58 -0.70
N ALA A 187 7.46 4.89 0.29
CA ALA A 187 8.18 5.52 1.38
C ALA A 187 9.67 5.59 1.12
N LYS A 188 10.28 6.76 1.41
CA LYS A 188 11.71 7.00 1.23
C LYS A 188 12.27 7.88 2.33
N ASP A 189 13.53 7.67 2.66
CA ASP A 189 14.30 8.63 3.45
C ASP A 189 14.42 9.97 2.71
N ALA A 190 14.14 11.06 3.40
CA ALA A 190 14.13 12.39 2.80
C ALA A 190 15.51 12.89 2.36
N LYS A 191 16.60 12.35 2.95
CA LYS A 191 17.98 12.76 2.64
C LYS A 191 18.54 11.99 1.45
N SER A 192 18.43 10.66 1.50
CA SER A 192 19.04 9.77 0.51
C SER A 192 18.13 9.46 -0.68
N GLY A 193 16.81 9.66 -0.53
CA GLY A 193 15.82 9.23 -1.52
C GLY A 193 15.71 7.70 -1.66
N THR A 194 16.33 6.92 -0.76
CA THR A 194 16.30 5.46 -0.77
C THR A 194 15.34 4.91 0.28
N SER A 195 15.15 3.58 0.30
CA SER A 195 14.41 2.88 1.35
C SER A 195 15.21 2.67 2.65
N MET A 196 16.42 3.22 2.76
CA MET A 196 17.25 3.11 3.94
C MET A 196 17.43 4.46 4.62
N PHE A 197 17.36 4.49 5.94
CA PHE A 197 17.58 5.70 6.71
C PHE A 197 18.41 5.45 7.97
N TYR A 198 19.03 6.53 8.45
CA TYR A 198 19.88 6.52 9.62
C TYR A 198 19.07 6.56 10.91
N ALA A 199 19.47 5.75 11.91
CA ALA A 199 18.87 5.72 13.24
C ALA A 199 19.25 6.96 14.05
N GLU A 200 18.64 8.11 13.75
CA GLU A 200 18.91 9.40 14.38
C GLU A 200 17.68 9.98 15.09
N LYS A 201 17.91 11.00 15.95
CA LYS A 201 16.84 11.65 16.73
C LYS A 201 15.79 12.39 15.90
N SER A 202 16.11 12.72 14.66
CA SER A 202 15.22 13.48 13.78
C SER A 202 15.22 12.87 12.39
N ALA A 203 14.94 11.57 12.31
CA ALA A 203 14.78 10.89 11.05
C ALA A 203 13.55 11.44 10.30
N LYS A 204 13.70 11.67 9.00
CA LYS A 204 12.65 12.24 8.17
C LYS A 204 12.35 11.32 6.99
N ILE A 205 11.13 10.80 6.97
CA ILE A 205 10.61 9.95 5.90
C ILE A 205 9.57 10.70 5.11
N VAL A 206 9.61 10.59 3.78
CA VAL A 206 8.59 11.08 2.88
C VAL A 206 7.88 9.88 2.29
N ASP A 207 6.59 9.76 2.57
CA ASP A 207 5.75 8.76 1.94
C ASP A 207 4.85 9.42 0.91
N THR A 208 5.07 9.09 -0.36
CA THR A 208 4.31 9.63 -1.49
C THR A 208 3.10 8.74 -1.76
N VAL A 209 1.94 9.23 -1.40
CA VAL A 209 0.64 8.59 -1.65
C VAL A 209 0.12 8.98 -3.03
N SER A 210 0.07 8.02 -3.94
CA SER A 210 -0.56 8.16 -5.24
C SER A 210 -2.02 7.71 -5.14
N TYR A 211 -2.96 8.56 -5.51
CA TYR A 211 -4.39 8.28 -5.43
C TYR A 211 -5.04 8.29 -6.81
N ARG A 212 -6.15 7.57 -6.95
CA ARG A 212 -7.07 7.63 -8.08
C ARG A 212 -8.53 7.53 -7.63
N ASN A 213 -9.44 8.02 -8.46
CA ASN A 213 -10.88 8.08 -8.22
C ASN A 213 -11.28 8.91 -7.00
N LEU A 214 -10.52 9.94 -6.65
CA LEU A 214 -11.00 10.97 -5.74
C LEU A 214 -11.88 11.98 -6.50
N VAL A 215 -12.85 12.57 -5.80
CA VAL A 215 -13.70 13.63 -6.38
C VAL A 215 -12.93 14.95 -6.38
N PRO A 216 -12.70 15.58 -7.54
CA PRO A 216 -12.01 16.87 -7.62
C PRO A 216 -12.70 17.97 -6.82
N GLY A 217 -11.91 18.90 -6.27
CA GLY A 217 -12.41 20.03 -5.45
C GLY A 217 -12.75 19.67 -4.00
N LYS A 218 -12.78 18.39 -3.62
CA LYS A 218 -13.01 17.97 -2.24
C LYS A 218 -11.72 17.93 -1.44
N LYS A 219 -11.83 18.19 -0.13
CA LYS A 219 -10.73 18.12 0.84
C LYS A 219 -10.63 16.72 1.44
N TYR A 220 -9.42 16.20 1.48
CA TYR A 220 -9.09 14.86 2.00
C TYR A 220 -8.00 14.97 3.07
N LYS A 221 -7.96 13.97 3.94
CA LYS A 221 -6.89 13.78 4.92
C LYS A 221 -6.27 12.40 4.74
N VAL A 222 -4.94 12.35 4.66
CA VAL A 222 -4.17 11.11 4.75
C VAL A 222 -3.58 11.01 6.16
N VAL A 223 -3.70 9.85 6.77
CA VAL A 223 -3.07 9.50 8.03
C VAL A 223 -2.14 8.32 7.78
N GLY A 224 -0.85 8.54 7.98
CA GLY A 224 0.17 7.51 7.88
C GLY A 224 0.59 6.99 9.25
N THR A 225 0.94 5.71 9.35
CA THR A 225 1.42 5.03 10.56
C THR A 225 2.62 4.16 10.22
N ALA A 226 3.73 4.33 10.96
CA ALA A 226 4.88 3.44 10.85
C ALA A 226 4.63 2.15 11.66
N VAL A 227 4.86 1.00 11.05
CA VAL A 227 4.61 -0.34 11.62
C VAL A 227 5.89 -1.16 11.59
N ASP A 228 6.23 -1.85 12.69
CA ASP A 228 7.36 -2.77 12.74
C ASP A 228 7.02 -4.06 11.96
N LYS A 229 7.78 -4.33 10.88
CA LYS A 229 7.56 -5.50 10.00
C LYS A 229 7.61 -6.83 10.73
N SER A 230 8.34 -6.91 11.85
CA SER A 230 8.56 -8.17 12.58
C SER A 230 7.36 -8.66 13.37
N ASN A 231 6.47 -7.75 13.78
CA ASN A 231 5.34 -8.07 14.67
C ASN A 231 4.02 -7.39 14.29
N GLY A 232 4.02 -6.51 13.28
CA GLY A 232 2.83 -5.79 12.83
C GLY A 232 2.33 -4.71 13.80
N ALA A 233 3.11 -4.37 14.85
CA ALA A 233 2.72 -3.35 15.81
C ALA A 233 3.19 -1.95 15.38
N PRO A 234 2.46 -0.88 15.74
CA PRO A 234 2.92 0.48 15.50
C PRO A 234 4.29 0.74 16.13
N VAL A 235 5.17 1.42 15.41
CA VAL A 235 6.46 1.88 15.92
C VAL A 235 6.21 2.97 16.96
N ILE A 236 6.87 2.83 18.11
CA ILE A 236 6.79 3.80 19.21
C ILE A 236 8.09 4.60 19.28
N ALA A 237 7.96 5.93 19.23
CA ALA A 237 9.04 6.88 19.49
C ALA A 237 8.61 7.86 20.57
N ASN A 238 9.46 8.07 21.58
CA ASN A 238 9.18 8.96 22.72
C ASN A 238 7.82 8.68 23.40
N GLY A 239 7.41 7.40 23.47
CA GLY A 239 6.17 6.97 24.12
C GLY A 239 4.90 7.09 23.29
N ASN A 240 4.98 7.55 22.04
CA ASN A 240 3.85 7.70 21.13
C ASN A 240 4.05 6.87 19.86
N ASN A 241 2.95 6.47 19.24
CA ASN A 241 2.98 5.88 17.91
C ASN A 241 3.56 6.87 16.92
N VAL A 242 4.41 6.39 16.01
CA VAL A 242 4.94 7.20 14.90
C VAL A 242 3.87 7.32 13.83
N THR A 243 3.22 8.48 13.78
CA THR A 243 2.18 8.82 12.81
C THR A 243 2.46 10.17 12.17
N ALA A 244 1.92 10.39 10.99
CA ALA A 244 1.91 11.68 10.32
C ALA A 244 0.61 11.89 9.55
N GLU A 245 0.25 13.15 9.31
CA GLU A 245 -0.96 13.51 8.59
C GLU A 245 -0.66 14.53 7.48
N ALA A 246 -1.42 14.44 6.40
CA ALA A 246 -1.44 15.45 5.34
C ALA A 246 -2.88 15.75 4.92
N GLU A 247 -3.24 17.02 4.84
CA GLU A 247 -4.51 17.48 4.29
C GLU A 247 -4.30 18.09 2.91
N PHE A 248 -5.17 17.79 1.97
CA PHE A 248 -5.07 18.31 0.61
C PHE A 248 -6.45 18.43 -0.05
N VAL A 249 -6.52 19.24 -1.08
CA VAL A 249 -7.68 19.30 -1.99
C VAL A 249 -7.28 18.59 -3.27
N ALA A 250 -8.01 17.54 -3.66
CA ALA A 250 -7.78 16.85 -4.91
C ALA A 250 -8.10 17.80 -6.08
N LYS A 251 -7.10 18.13 -6.90
CA LYS A 251 -7.30 18.96 -8.11
C LYS A 251 -7.92 18.16 -9.24
N GLU A 252 -7.56 16.91 -9.31
CA GLU A 252 -7.95 15.92 -10.30
C GLU A 252 -8.32 14.61 -9.61
N ALA A 253 -9.06 13.73 -10.29
CA ALA A 253 -9.41 12.42 -9.78
C ALA A 253 -8.19 11.52 -9.49
N THR A 254 -7.05 11.81 -10.13
CA THR A 254 -5.77 11.10 -9.95
C THR A 254 -4.67 12.10 -9.61
N GLY A 255 -3.82 11.76 -8.64
CA GLY A 255 -2.73 12.64 -8.22
C GLY A 255 -1.85 12.04 -7.15
N LYS A 256 -1.08 12.90 -6.49
CA LYS A 256 -0.15 12.52 -5.42
C LYS A 256 -0.19 13.52 -4.28
N VAL A 257 0.10 13.03 -3.09
CA VAL A 257 0.33 13.84 -1.89
C VAL A 257 1.43 13.20 -1.06
N ASP A 258 2.31 14.01 -0.47
CA ASP A 258 3.36 13.54 0.40
C ASP A 258 2.92 13.62 1.87
N VAL A 259 3.12 12.53 2.61
CA VAL A 259 3.00 12.46 4.06
C VAL A 259 4.40 12.45 4.64
N VAL A 260 4.73 13.45 5.46
CA VAL A 260 6.08 13.64 5.97
C VAL A 260 6.14 13.26 7.45
N PHE A 261 6.88 12.19 7.75
CA PHE A 261 7.15 11.77 9.11
C PHE A 261 8.45 12.40 9.60
N THR A 262 8.47 12.83 10.88
CA THR A 262 9.66 13.25 11.59
C THR A 262 9.62 12.70 13.00
N PHE A 263 10.58 11.84 13.36
CA PHE A 263 10.54 11.12 14.64
C PHE A 263 11.93 10.73 15.12
N ASP A 264 12.03 10.36 16.40
CA ASP A 264 13.26 9.81 16.99
C ASP A 264 13.39 8.32 16.63
N ALA A 265 14.34 8.02 15.75
CA ALA A 265 14.64 6.66 15.30
C ALA A 265 15.86 6.05 16.00
N SER A 266 16.44 6.68 17.04
CA SER A 266 17.69 6.27 17.66
C SER A 266 17.69 4.81 18.19
N LEU A 267 16.50 4.27 18.52
CA LEU A 267 16.33 2.91 19.02
C LEU A 267 15.91 1.90 17.95
N LEU A 268 15.87 2.31 16.69
CA LEU A 268 15.36 1.49 15.60
C LEU A 268 16.46 0.78 14.79
N ALA A 269 17.74 1.00 15.09
CA ALA A 269 18.85 0.34 14.39
C ALA A 269 18.67 -1.18 14.32
N GLY A 270 18.74 -1.76 13.12
CA GLY A 270 18.51 -3.17 12.84
C GLY A 270 17.03 -3.56 12.63
N ARG A 271 16.08 -2.62 12.67
CA ARG A 271 14.66 -2.88 12.42
C ARG A 271 14.27 -2.60 10.99
N THR A 272 13.20 -3.25 10.54
CA THR A 272 12.52 -2.99 9.27
C THR A 272 11.12 -2.47 9.56
N ILE A 273 10.74 -1.37 8.92
CA ILE A 273 9.49 -0.65 9.13
C ILE A 273 8.70 -0.65 7.84
N VAL A 274 7.39 -0.75 7.93
CA VAL A 274 6.46 -0.58 6.80
C VAL A 274 5.53 0.57 7.11
N MET A 275 5.29 1.42 6.13
CA MET A 275 4.37 2.54 6.26
C MET A 275 2.97 2.10 5.83
N PHE A 276 1.95 2.43 6.62
CA PHE A 276 0.53 2.16 6.34
C PHE A 276 -0.23 3.48 6.24
N GLU A 277 -1.08 3.63 5.24
CA GLU A 277 -1.84 4.85 5.01
C GLU A 277 -3.33 4.61 4.93
N ASN A 278 -4.07 5.55 5.51
CA ASN A 278 -5.50 5.66 5.45
C ASN A 278 -5.89 7.02 4.87
N VAL A 279 -6.78 7.04 3.90
CA VAL A 279 -7.35 8.27 3.35
C VAL A 279 -8.77 8.45 3.83
N TYR A 280 -9.05 9.65 4.29
CA TYR A 280 -10.37 10.05 4.82
C TYR A 280 -10.97 11.18 3.99
N TYR A 281 -12.27 11.09 3.75
CA TYR A 281 -13.11 12.19 3.35
C TYR A 281 -13.95 12.58 4.56
N GLU A 282 -13.80 13.83 5.02
CA GLU A 282 -14.31 14.27 6.33
C GLU A 282 -13.77 13.32 7.45
N ASN A 283 -14.62 12.52 8.08
CA ASN A 283 -14.20 11.53 9.08
C ASN A 283 -14.38 10.09 8.61
N ASN A 284 -14.76 9.89 7.35
CA ASN A 284 -15.04 8.57 6.78
C ASN A 284 -13.79 8.01 6.09
N LEU A 285 -13.38 6.80 6.47
CA LEU A 285 -12.31 6.08 5.80
C LEU A 285 -12.78 5.65 4.42
N ILE A 286 -12.11 6.15 3.37
CA ILE A 286 -12.47 5.88 1.97
C ILE A 286 -11.47 5.01 1.22
N ALA A 287 -10.21 4.97 1.66
CA ALA A 287 -9.20 4.09 1.10
C ALA A 287 -8.13 3.78 2.14
N THR A 288 -7.53 2.59 2.05
CA THR A 288 -6.44 2.14 2.90
C THR A 288 -5.37 1.44 2.05
N HIS A 289 -4.11 1.59 2.47
CA HIS A 289 -3.00 0.78 2.02
C HIS A 289 -2.21 0.30 3.25
N ALA A 290 -2.43 -0.96 3.64
CA ALA A 290 -1.92 -1.56 4.87
C ALA A 290 -1.41 -2.99 4.59
N ASP A 291 -0.49 -3.11 3.64
CA ASP A 291 0.15 -4.38 3.28
C ASP A 291 1.55 -4.46 3.90
N ILE A 292 1.70 -5.28 4.94
CA ILE A 292 2.97 -5.49 5.64
C ILE A 292 4.08 -6.09 4.75
N THR A 293 3.71 -6.62 3.59
CA THR A 293 4.62 -7.23 2.62
C THR A 293 5.04 -6.31 1.49
N ASP A 294 4.44 -5.12 1.38
CA ASP A 294 4.75 -4.17 0.30
C ASP A 294 6.18 -3.62 0.44
N GLU A 295 7.03 -3.97 -0.53
CA GLU A 295 8.42 -3.54 -0.59
C GLU A 295 8.57 -2.04 -0.91
N ALA A 296 7.60 -1.44 -1.62
CA ALA A 296 7.62 0.00 -1.91
C ALA A 296 7.40 0.86 -0.66
N GLN A 297 6.77 0.29 0.38
CA GLN A 297 6.53 0.91 1.69
C GLN A 297 7.50 0.44 2.77
N THR A 298 8.38 -0.51 2.44
CA THR A 298 9.34 -1.06 3.38
C THR A 298 10.57 -0.16 3.49
N LEU A 299 10.89 0.22 4.72
CA LEU A 299 12.06 1.01 5.10
C LEU A 299 12.99 0.20 5.98
N TYR A 300 14.27 0.26 5.69
CA TYR A 300 15.32 -0.45 6.40
C TYR A 300 16.11 0.52 7.28
N VAL A 301 16.36 0.14 8.54
CA VAL A 301 17.26 0.87 9.45
C VAL A 301 18.49 0.02 9.66
N PRO A 302 19.59 0.25 8.93
CA PRO A 302 20.80 -0.56 9.05
C PRO A 302 21.44 -0.47 10.42
N LYS A 303 22.20 -1.50 10.77
CA LYS A 303 23.04 -1.56 11.95
C LYS A 303 24.39 -2.14 11.59
N ILE A 304 25.46 -1.56 12.15
CA ILE A 304 26.81 -2.13 12.09
C ILE A 304 27.32 -2.46 13.47
N GLY A 305 28.20 -3.47 13.54
CA GLY A 305 29.01 -3.81 14.70
C GLY A 305 30.39 -4.20 14.20
N THR A 306 31.45 -3.79 14.90
CA THR A 306 32.79 -3.86 14.34
C THR A 306 33.79 -4.47 15.31
N THR A 307 34.92 -4.97 14.79
CA THR A 307 36.04 -5.51 15.59
C THR A 307 37.35 -5.23 14.87
N ALA A 308 38.20 -4.42 15.50
CA ALA A 308 39.50 -4.06 14.97
C ALA A 308 40.60 -4.93 15.54
N ILE A 309 41.49 -5.43 14.66
CA ILE A 309 42.68 -6.23 15.07
C ILE A 309 43.90 -5.77 14.29
N ASP A 310 45.07 -6.05 14.83
CA ASP A 310 46.33 -5.95 14.09
C ASP A 310 46.35 -6.95 12.92
N GLY A 311 46.74 -6.49 11.74
CA GLY A 311 46.72 -7.28 10.52
C GLY A 311 47.66 -8.49 10.51
N GLU A 312 48.74 -8.45 11.31
CA GLU A 312 49.74 -9.51 11.42
C GLU A 312 49.53 -10.37 12.68
N ARG A 313 49.34 -9.70 13.84
CA ARG A 313 49.24 -10.37 15.15
C ARG A 313 47.87 -11.02 15.37
N LYS A 314 46.86 -10.52 14.72
CA LYS A 314 45.46 -10.99 14.85
C LYS A 314 44.90 -10.85 16.27
N ASP A 315 45.41 -9.86 17.03
CA ASP A 315 44.93 -9.45 18.35
C ASP A 315 44.78 -7.91 18.43
N HIS A 316 44.37 -7.39 19.58
CA HIS A 316 44.18 -5.94 19.82
C HIS A 316 45.48 -5.20 20.15
N ASN A 317 46.66 -5.78 19.90
CA ASN A 317 47.94 -5.14 20.09
C ASN A 317 48.66 -4.99 18.76
N SER A 318 49.08 -3.79 18.42
CA SER A 318 49.84 -3.51 17.21
C SER A 318 51.22 -2.98 17.52
N THR A 319 52.21 -3.43 16.79
CA THR A 319 53.59 -2.97 16.98
C THR A 319 53.76 -1.55 16.48
N ALA A 320 54.27 -0.64 17.32
CA ALA A 320 54.51 0.77 17.00
C ALA A 320 55.73 0.94 16.07
N ASP A 321 55.65 0.45 14.85
CA ASP A 321 56.72 0.53 13.84
C ASP A 321 56.34 1.43 12.64
N SER A 322 57.11 1.35 11.53
CA SER A 322 56.93 2.19 10.36
C SER A 322 55.80 1.71 9.44
N SER A 323 55.22 0.52 9.67
CA SER A 323 54.24 -0.09 8.76
C SER A 323 53.13 -0.82 9.51
N VAL A 324 52.37 -0.07 10.27
CA VAL A 324 51.24 -0.62 11.02
C VAL A 324 50.09 -0.94 10.04
N THR A 325 49.52 -2.11 10.21
CA THR A 325 48.29 -2.50 9.52
C THR A 325 47.23 -2.88 10.57
N ILE A 326 46.08 -2.18 10.55
CA ILE A 326 44.90 -2.53 11.34
C ILE A 326 43.82 -2.97 10.38
N VAL A 327 43.18 -4.08 10.65
CA VAL A 327 42.01 -4.57 9.92
C VAL A 327 40.81 -4.48 10.84
N ASP A 328 39.81 -3.73 10.41
CA ASP A 328 38.55 -3.65 11.10
C ASP A 328 37.48 -4.41 10.31
N SER A 329 36.90 -5.43 10.95
CA SER A 329 35.85 -6.26 10.36
C SER A 329 34.49 -5.72 10.76
N VAL A 330 33.80 -5.11 9.80
CA VAL A 330 32.49 -4.46 9.97
C VAL A 330 31.39 -5.46 9.60
N ALA A 331 30.70 -5.96 10.62
CA ALA A 331 29.48 -6.76 10.44
C ALA A 331 28.30 -5.83 10.23
N TYR A 332 27.54 -6.05 9.17
CA TYR A 332 26.36 -5.27 8.85
C TYR A 332 25.07 -6.09 8.89
N GLN A 333 23.95 -5.44 9.19
CA GLN A 333 22.61 -6.00 9.21
C GLN A 333 21.63 -5.04 8.56
N ASN A 334 20.58 -5.63 7.95
CA ASN A 334 19.45 -4.92 7.39
C ASN A 334 19.81 -4.05 6.18
N LEU A 335 20.76 -4.51 5.36
CA LEU A 335 21.07 -3.91 4.06
C LEU A 335 20.18 -4.46 2.94
N VAL A 336 20.06 -3.72 1.86
CA VAL A 336 19.38 -4.18 0.63
C VAL A 336 20.39 -4.91 -0.25
N GLN A 337 20.11 -6.16 -0.59
CA GLN A 337 20.96 -6.98 -1.46
C GLN A 337 21.12 -6.33 -2.83
N GLY A 338 22.34 -6.37 -3.37
CA GLY A 338 22.68 -5.82 -4.69
C GLY A 338 22.91 -4.30 -4.72
N GLN A 339 22.64 -3.60 -3.61
CA GLN A 339 22.94 -2.16 -3.45
C GLN A 339 24.42 -1.96 -3.12
N THR A 340 24.99 -0.87 -3.60
CA THR A 340 26.38 -0.46 -3.29
C THR A 340 26.45 0.38 -2.02
N TYR A 341 27.44 0.08 -1.20
CA TYR A 341 27.69 0.74 0.08
C TYR A 341 29.15 1.13 0.21
N ARG A 342 29.41 2.09 1.10
CA ARG A 342 30.75 2.55 1.45
C ARG A 342 30.90 2.54 2.97
N VAL A 343 31.92 1.87 3.49
CA VAL A 343 32.36 2.03 4.87
C VAL A 343 33.56 2.96 4.89
N THR A 344 33.46 3.99 5.71
CA THR A 344 34.57 4.92 5.99
C THR A 344 34.98 4.73 7.43
N GLY A 345 36.18 4.21 7.65
CA GLY A 345 36.79 4.08 8.97
C GLY A 345 37.73 5.26 9.28
N LYS A 346 37.80 5.66 10.57
CA LYS A 346 38.66 6.69 11.10
C LYS A 346 39.32 6.23 12.40
N LEU A 347 40.64 6.35 12.51
CA LEU A 347 41.33 6.09 13.75
C LEU A 347 41.23 7.30 14.69
N MET A 348 40.86 7.04 15.97
CA MET A 348 40.77 8.02 17.04
C MET A 348 41.84 7.73 18.07
N ASP A 349 42.50 8.77 18.61
CA ASP A 349 43.35 8.67 19.80
C ASP A 349 42.46 8.66 21.04
N LYS A 350 42.42 7.52 21.75
CA LYS A 350 41.50 7.30 22.89
C LYS A 350 41.71 8.33 24.03
N ALA A 351 42.95 8.75 24.25
CA ALA A 351 43.27 9.67 25.33
C ALA A 351 42.79 11.10 25.08
N THR A 352 42.72 11.50 23.82
CA THR A 352 42.31 12.87 23.44
C THR A 352 40.90 12.95 22.91
N GLY A 353 40.30 11.82 22.50
CA GLY A 353 39.01 11.77 21.80
C GLY A 353 39.04 12.43 20.44
N LYS A 354 40.22 12.67 19.85
CA LYS A 354 40.38 13.33 18.54
C LYS A 354 40.88 12.33 17.51
N ALA A 355 40.62 12.66 16.22
CA ALA A 355 41.16 11.87 15.13
C ALA A 355 42.69 11.79 15.21
N LEU A 356 43.25 10.60 14.94
CA LEU A 356 44.66 10.40 14.80
C LEU A 356 45.16 11.11 13.54
N VAL A 357 46.11 12.05 13.75
CA VAL A 357 46.71 12.82 12.63
C VAL A 357 48.17 12.41 12.49
N ILE A 358 48.56 12.04 11.26
CA ILE A 358 49.94 11.74 10.87
C ILE A 358 50.28 12.61 9.67
N ASP A 359 51.39 13.33 9.71
CA ASP A 359 51.85 14.24 8.64
C ASP A 359 50.74 15.24 8.19
N GLY A 360 49.97 15.73 9.19
CA GLY A 360 48.90 16.72 8.96
C GLY A 360 47.61 16.16 8.35
N LYS A 361 47.46 14.84 8.21
CA LYS A 361 46.27 14.17 7.69
C LYS A 361 45.68 13.21 8.70
N GLU A 362 44.34 13.17 8.78
CA GLU A 362 43.64 12.15 9.56
C GLU A 362 43.91 10.75 8.97
N VAL A 363 44.06 9.76 9.81
CA VAL A 363 44.20 8.36 9.39
C VAL A 363 42.84 7.78 9.18
N THR A 364 42.48 7.61 7.90
CA THR A 364 41.20 7.06 7.45
C THR A 364 41.42 5.92 6.49
N ALA A 365 40.42 5.05 6.36
CA ALA A 365 40.37 4.01 5.35
C ALA A 365 38.95 3.89 4.81
N VAL A 366 38.81 3.45 3.55
CA VAL A 366 37.52 3.36 2.89
C VAL A 366 37.46 2.02 2.15
N THR A 367 36.30 1.35 2.27
CA THR A 367 35.97 0.15 1.50
C THR A 367 34.58 0.32 0.87
N GLU A 368 34.49 0.19 -0.46
CA GLU A 368 33.19 0.09 -1.16
C GLU A 368 32.90 -1.36 -1.46
N PHE A 369 31.63 -1.76 -1.31
CA PHE A 369 31.18 -3.11 -1.58
C PHE A 369 29.71 -3.12 -2.05
N THR A 370 29.33 -4.20 -2.73
CA THR A 370 27.93 -4.50 -3.04
C THR A 370 27.46 -5.58 -2.06
N ALA A 371 26.37 -5.34 -1.36
CA ALA A 371 25.86 -6.29 -0.38
C ALA A 371 25.40 -7.59 -1.07
N ALA A 372 25.99 -8.72 -0.68
CA ALA A 372 25.61 -10.04 -1.16
C ALA A 372 24.30 -10.56 -0.53
N GLY A 373 23.88 -9.98 0.57
CA GLY A 373 22.67 -10.28 1.34
C GLY A 373 22.34 -9.17 2.30
N THR A 374 21.29 -9.37 3.09
CA THR A 374 20.85 -8.40 4.11
C THR A 374 21.80 -8.33 5.31
N GLU A 375 22.65 -9.33 5.51
CA GLU A 375 23.65 -9.46 6.58
C GLU A 375 24.98 -9.92 5.96
N GLY A 376 26.10 -9.49 6.55
CA GLY A 376 27.42 -9.88 6.12
C GLY A 376 28.53 -9.16 6.87
N VAL A 377 29.75 -9.30 6.37
CA VAL A 377 30.95 -8.68 6.94
C VAL A 377 31.80 -8.10 5.81
N VAL A 378 32.38 -6.93 6.04
CA VAL A 378 33.35 -6.30 5.14
C VAL A 378 34.53 -5.79 5.96
N ASP A 379 35.75 -5.91 5.42
CA ASP A 379 36.95 -5.44 6.09
C ASP A 379 37.35 -4.04 5.62
N VAL A 380 37.72 -3.19 6.57
CA VAL A 380 38.33 -1.87 6.36
C VAL A 380 39.77 -1.93 6.85
N THR A 381 40.74 -1.67 5.96
CA THR A 381 42.17 -1.84 6.26
C THR A 381 42.88 -0.49 6.33
N PHE A 382 43.40 -0.17 7.50
CA PHE A 382 44.24 1.00 7.75
C PHE A 382 45.72 0.62 7.60
N ARG A 383 46.50 1.52 6.99
CA ARG A 383 47.95 1.40 6.86
C ARG A 383 48.58 2.76 7.18
N PHE A 384 49.46 2.78 8.16
CA PHE A 384 50.09 4.03 8.60
C PHE A 384 51.45 3.81 9.32
N ASN A 385 52.19 4.90 9.52
CA ASN A 385 53.43 4.92 10.28
C ASN A 385 53.13 5.13 11.78
N GLY A 386 53.33 4.09 12.59
CA GLY A 386 53.07 4.07 14.02
C GLY A 386 54.27 4.36 14.88
N LYS A 387 55.44 4.75 14.30
CA LYS A 387 56.65 5.07 15.12
C LYS A 387 56.37 6.14 16.15
N GLY A 388 56.82 5.91 17.36
CA GLY A 388 56.62 6.84 18.49
C GLY A 388 55.26 6.76 19.17
N MET A 389 54.37 5.83 18.77
CA MET A 389 53.06 5.66 19.34
C MET A 389 52.98 4.61 20.47
N THR A 390 54.11 4.03 20.88
CA THR A 390 54.14 3.06 21.97
C THR A 390 53.38 3.56 23.19
N GLY A 391 52.46 2.75 23.71
CA GLY A 391 51.58 3.08 24.85
C GLY A 391 50.29 3.82 24.49
N LYS A 392 50.10 4.26 23.24
CA LYS A 392 48.84 4.83 22.81
C LYS A 392 47.78 3.74 22.61
N GLN A 393 46.53 4.12 22.87
CA GLN A 393 45.36 3.36 22.48
C GLN A 393 44.62 4.09 21.35
N LEU A 394 44.35 3.37 20.27
CA LEU A 394 43.65 3.86 19.13
C LEU A 394 42.30 3.16 19.06
N VAL A 395 41.23 3.89 18.76
CA VAL A 395 39.88 3.33 18.58
C VAL A 395 39.42 3.58 17.15
N VAL A 396 38.87 2.58 16.52
CA VAL A 396 38.34 2.73 15.18
C VAL A 396 36.87 3.19 15.24
N PHE A 397 36.53 4.23 14.50
CA PHE A 397 35.16 4.70 14.30
C PHE A 397 34.75 4.44 12.86
N GLU A 398 33.53 3.96 12.63
CA GLU A 398 33.02 3.65 11.30
C GLU A 398 31.72 4.38 11.00
N GLN A 399 31.60 4.75 9.73
CA GLN A 399 30.35 5.19 9.11
C GLN A 399 30.05 4.33 7.90
N LEU A 400 28.84 3.84 7.82
CA LEU A 400 28.30 3.13 6.64
C LEU A 400 27.38 4.07 5.88
N ASP A 401 27.68 4.24 4.59
CA ASP A 401 26.88 5.04 3.68
C ASP A 401 26.23 4.15 2.61
N VAL A 402 25.01 4.51 2.17
CA VAL A 402 24.44 4.02 0.91
C VAL A 402 24.96 4.90 -0.23
N VAL A 403 25.40 4.27 -1.31
CA VAL A 403 25.90 4.97 -2.50
C VAL A 403 24.80 5.03 -3.55
N THR A 404 24.45 6.24 -3.96
CA THR A 404 23.46 6.52 -5.00
C THR A 404 24.09 7.30 -6.15
N ALA A 405 23.35 7.57 -7.22
CA ALA A 405 23.80 8.43 -8.31
C ALA A 405 24.06 9.89 -7.84
N ASP A 406 23.34 10.33 -6.81
CA ASP A 406 23.41 11.71 -6.30
C ASP A 406 24.46 11.89 -5.18
N GLY A 407 25.07 10.79 -4.69
CA GLY A 407 26.08 10.84 -3.65
C GLY A 407 26.05 9.65 -2.69
N ALA A 408 26.76 9.79 -1.58
CA ALA A 408 26.78 8.82 -0.50
C ALA A 408 26.13 9.44 0.74
N TYR A 409 25.23 8.67 1.38
CA TYR A 409 24.41 9.11 2.51
C TYR A 409 24.59 8.15 3.70
N ALA A 410 24.91 8.69 4.88
CA ALA A 410 25.06 7.91 6.09
C ALA A 410 23.77 7.19 6.46
N ILE A 411 23.87 5.87 6.72
CA ILE A 411 22.75 5.00 7.10
C ILE A 411 23.02 4.23 8.41
N ALA A 412 24.27 4.14 8.86
CA ALA A 412 24.65 3.61 10.17
C ALA A 412 26.04 4.11 10.57
N SER A 413 26.33 4.11 11.87
CA SER A 413 27.69 4.35 12.38
C SER A 413 27.95 3.56 13.64
N HIS A 414 29.23 3.36 13.95
CA HIS A 414 29.73 2.86 15.21
C HIS A 414 30.85 3.77 15.72
N ASN A 415 30.56 4.62 16.70
CA ASN A 415 31.43 5.70 17.16
C ASN A 415 31.51 5.71 18.69
N ASP A 416 31.88 4.57 19.30
CA ASP A 416 32.08 4.48 20.74
C ASP A 416 33.56 4.47 21.09
N ILE A 417 34.05 5.58 21.66
CA ILE A 417 35.46 5.72 22.07
C ILE A 417 35.89 4.74 23.18
N ASN A 418 34.93 4.12 23.88
CA ASN A 418 35.16 3.17 24.94
C ASN A 418 35.04 1.71 24.51
N ASP A 419 34.69 1.45 23.25
CA ASP A 419 34.55 0.09 22.76
C ASP A 419 35.91 -0.64 22.77
N GLU A 420 36.01 -1.69 23.59
CA GLU A 420 37.23 -2.50 23.73
C GLU A 420 37.47 -3.36 22.45
N ALA A 421 36.44 -3.80 21.78
CA ALA A 421 36.56 -4.58 20.56
C ALA A 421 37.16 -3.76 19.40
N GLN A 422 37.06 -2.43 19.48
CA GLN A 422 37.64 -1.49 18.52
C GLN A 422 38.92 -0.82 18.99
N THR A 423 39.37 -1.13 20.19
CA THR A 423 40.55 -0.50 20.77
C THR A 423 41.81 -1.31 20.43
N ILE A 424 42.76 -0.66 19.77
CA ILE A 424 44.10 -1.19 19.48
C ILE A 424 45.12 -0.54 20.41
N THR A 425 45.89 -1.34 21.12
CA THR A 425 47.00 -0.88 21.97
C THR A 425 48.30 -0.93 21.18
N MET A 426 48.99 0.20 21.07
CA MET A 426 50.30 0.31 20.42
C MET A 426 51.42 -0.16 21.35
N ILE A 427 51.98 -1.33 21.07
CA ILE A 427 53.07 -1.92 21.86
C ILE A 427 54.45 -1.61 21.29
N ALA A 428 55.48 -1.67 22.16
CA ALA A 428 56.85 -1.46 21.70
C ALA A 428 57.27 -2.54 20.68
N PRO A 429 58.06 -2.19 19.65
CA PRO A 429 58.69 -3.18 18.79
C PRO A 429 59.49 -4.18 19.58
N PRO A 430 59.48 -5.46 19.24
CA PRO A 430 60.27 -6.47 19.92
C PRO A 430 61.74 -6.09 19.82
N LYS A 431 62.42 -6.10 20.96
CA LYS A 431 63.87 -5.92 20.98
C LYS A 431 64.47 -7.05 20.11
N PRO A 432 65.40 -6.74 19.20
CA PRO A 432 66.05 -7.77 18.44
C PRO A 432 66.61 -8.86 19.37
N LYS A 433 66.03 -10.04 19.37
CA LYS A 433 66.63 -11.17 20.08
C LYS A 433 67.84 -11.62 19.23
N THR A 434 69.02 -11.34 19.75
CA THR A 434 70.25 -12.02 19.28
C THR A 434 70.13 -13.47 19.75
N GLY A 435 69.55 -14.30 18.89
CA GLY A 435 69.50 -15.74 19.02
C GLY A 435 68.31 -16.31 19.81
N ASP A 436 67.16 -16.40 19.22
CA ASP A 436 66.29 -17.56 19.42
C ASP A 436 65.08 -17.53 18.41
N TYR A 437 65.01 -18.47 17.52
CA TYR A 437 64.02 -18.52 16.42
C TYR A 437 62.75 -19.31 16.77
N MET A 438 62.49 -19.67 18.04
CA MET A 438 61.48 -20.71 18.37
C MET A 438 60.15 -20.25 18.93
N SER A 439 59.85 -18.94 19.09
CA SER A 439 58.57 -18.57 19.72
C SER A 439 57.48 -17.93 18.85
N VAL A 440 57.70 -17.77 17.53
CA VAL A 440 56.74 -17.03 16.65
C VAL A 440 55.55 -17.89 16.20
N VAL A 441 55.64 -19.23 16.28
CA VAL A 441 54.61 -20.14 15.70
C VAL A 441 53.40 -20.35 16.63
N MET A 442 53.52 -20.09 17.94
CA MET A 442 52.46 -20.39 18.95
C MET A 442 51.35 -19.39 19.04
N TYR A 443 51.50 -18.14 18.57
CA TYR A 443 50.49 -17.09 18.74
C TYR A 443 49.53 -16.93 17.55
N ALA A 444 49.87 -17.50 16.42
CA ALA A 444 49.00 -17.42 15.19
C ALA A 444 47.70 -18.24 15.28
N LEU A 445 47.62 -19.23 16.19
CA LEU A 445 46.45 -20.13 16.29
C LEU A 445 45.39 -19.65 17.27
N ALA A 446 45.72 -18.75 18.24
CA ALA A 446 44.76 -18.25 19.21
C ALA A 446 43.85 -17.11 18.69
N GLY A 447 44.32 -16.35 17.68
CA GLY A 447 43.57 -15.20 17.13
C GLY A 447 42.38 -15.60 16.25
N ILE A 448 42.47 -16.76 15.59
CA ILE A 448 41.38 -17.24 14.69
C ILE A 448 40.13 -17.70 15.48
N ALA A 449 40.34 -18.20 16.72
CA ALA A 449 39.22 -18.65 17.57
C ALA A 449 38.39 -17.49 18.14
N GLY A 450 39.00 -16.30 18.37
CA GLY A 450 38.29 -15.13 18.93
C GLY A 450 37.32 -14.48 17.95
N VAL A 451 37.73 -14.36 16.68
CA VAL A 451 36.86 -13.76 15.61
C VAL A 451 35.63 -14.62 15.34
N MET A 452 35.79 -15.96 15.34
CA MET A 452 34.66 -16.90 15.19
C MET A 452 33.68 -16.84 16.37
N ALA A 453 34.16 -16.60 17.60
CA ALA A 453 33.30 -16.56 18.78
C ALA A 453 32.40 -15.32 18.83
N VAL A 454 32.88 -14.16 18.34
CA VAL A 454 32.06 -12.93 18.28
C VAL A 454 30.97 -13.06 17.18
N ILE A 455 31.33 -13.59 16.02
CA ILE A 455 30.38 -13.85 14.94
C ILE A 455 29.31 -14.86 15.41
N CYS A 456 29.71 -15.94 16.08
CA CYS A 456 28.77 -16.93 16.63
C CYS A 456 27.87 -16.38 17.76
N SER A 457 28.33 -15.41 18.56
CA SER A 457 27.50 -14.81 19.63
C SER A 457 26.38 -13.94 19.06
N PHE A 458 26.62 -13.22 17.95
CA PHE A 458 25.60 -12.45 17.22
C PHE A 458 24.53 -13.35 16.61
N PHE A 459 24.93 -14.51 16.05
CA PHE A 459 23.99 -15.46 15.45
C PHE A 459 23.25 -16.35 16.47
N ARG A 460 23.85 -16.67 17.64
CA ARG A 460 23.19 -17.46 18.69
C ARG A 460 22.03 -16.74 19.38
N LYS A 461 22.08 -15.43 19.54
CA LYS A 461 20.95 -14.66 20.11
C LYS A 461 19.67 -14.75 19.24
N LYS A 462 19.84 -14.91 17.91
CA LYS A 462 18.70 -15.05 16.97
C LYS A 462 18.11 -16.46 16.92
N ALA A 463 18.92 -17.51 17.24
CA ALA A 463 18.46 -18.91 17.23
C ALA A 463 17.70 -19.31 18.50
N VAL A 464 17.97 -18.67 19.64
CA VAL A 464 17.30 -18.97 20.92
C VAL A 464 15.90 -18.33 21.00
N SER A 465 15.66 -17.23 20.26
CA SER A 465 14.34 -16.59 20.19
C SER A 465 13.29 -17.38 19.37
N LYS A 466 13.71 -18.35 18.51
CA LYS A 466 12.80 -19.17 17.68
C LYS A 466 12.37 -20.50 18.32
N LYS A 467 12.75 -20.78 19.57
CA LYS A 467 12.40 -22.04 20.28
C LYS A 467 11.48 -21.85 21.49
N LYS A 468 10.85 -20.67 21.65
CA LYS A 468 9.79 -20.49 22.66
C LYS A 468 8.57 -19.86 21.97
N HIS A 469 7.90 -20.66 21.20
CA HIS A 469 6.46 -20.61 20.96
C HIS A 469 6.05 -21.98 20.43
#